data_ad587f8f10a404b8c60a67e673336dea
#
_entry.id   ad587f8f10a404b8c60a67e673336dea
#
_cell.length_a   1.000
_cell.length_b   1.000
_cell.length_c   1.000
_cell.angle_alpha   90.00
_cell.angle_beta   90.00
_cell.angle_gamma   90.00
#
_symmetry.space_group_name_H-M   'P 1'
#
loop_
_entity.id
_entity.type
_entity.pdbx_description
1 polymer ?
#
loop_
_entity_poly.entity_id
_entity_poly.type
_entity_poly.pdbx_seq_one_letter_code
_entity_poly.pdbx_strand_id
1 'polypeptide(L)'
;MKKIILIVLATILALSVACSQADTNGVVNGKKEGIARVGAENKPGVDGDEKKAERNYPPMVKVAGVMYKDTGYENARVTCGTADGEIKTTVDGKKMPANDDESNFGKGCGYQIWDEGYLNVQVNDRWVLFKALDLEDHGQIPKWVAHFTARVIEADEDSLLVKATAIEDAFYFKDEMTKRILLPIENLDHGKDGFVTTKGLEGKTVEIYFGGEIKNTETESSVPIVLETVYKIRPID
;
A
#
# COMPACT_ATOMS: atom_id res chain seq x y z
N MET A 1 -13.94 45.49 -38.10
CA MET A 1 -12.91 45.47 -37.04
C MET A 1 -12.87 44.05 -36.50
N LYS A 2 -11.90 43.23 -36.92
CA LYS A 2 -11.74 41.83 -36.55
C LYS A 2 -10.91 41.75 -35.26
N LYS A 3 -11.48 41.23 -34.16
CA LYS A 3 -10.74 40.95 -32.92
C LYS A 3 -10.05 39.60 -33.04
N ILE A 4 -8.74 39.63 -33.05
CA ILE A 4 -7.86 38.47 -33.02
C ILE A 4 -7.77 38.03 -31.56
N ILE A 5 -8.31 36.82 -31.22
CA ILE A 5 -8.14 36.18 -29.92
C ILE A 5 -6.85 35.36 -29.98
N LEU A 6 -5.87 35.79 -29.21
CA LEU A 6 -4.59 35.09 -29.03
C LEU A 6 -4.78 34.02 -27.96
N ILE A 7 -4.82 32.75 -28.38
CA ILE A 7 -4.84 31.61 -27.46
C ILE A 7 -3.40 31.28 -27.07
N VAL A 8 -3.02 31.60 -25.84
CA VAL A 8 -1.73 31.17 -25.27
C VAL A 8 -1.92 29.77 -24.76
N LEU A 9 -1.38 28.79 -25.47
CA LEU A 9 -1.32 27.38 -25.06
C LEU A 9 -0.16 27.23 -24.07
N ALA A 10 -0.44 27.22 -22.78
CA ALA A 10 0.54 26.88 -21.75
C ALA A 10 0.67 25.35 -21.68
N THR A 11 1.72 24.82 -22.29
CA THR A 11 2.13 23.41 -22.11
C THR A 11 2.73 23.26 -20.72
N ILE A 12 1.98 22.71 -19.79
CA ILE A 12 2.49 22.26 -18.50
C ILE A 12 3.20 20.92 -18.76
N LEU A 13 4.54 20.95 -18.73
CA LEU A 13 5.38 19.76 -18.75
C LEU A 13 5.32 19.16 -17.33
N ALA A 14 4.49 18.16 -17.12
CA ALA A 14 4.51 17.38 -15.89
C ALA A 14 5.76 16.47 -15.92
N LEU A 15 6.79 16.83 -15.17
CA LEU A 15 7.92 15.96 -14.87
C LEU A 15 7.46 14.93 -13.82
N SER A 16 6.99 13.78 -14.28
CA SER A 16 6.83 12.61 -13.42
C SER A 16 8.20 12.03 -13.10
N VAL A 17 8.70 12.31 -11.92
CA VAL A 17 9.90 11.64 -11.39
C VAL A 17 9.46 10.25 -10.91
N ALA A 18 9.64 9.24 -11.74
CA ALA A 18 9.44 7.86 -11.34
C ALA A 18 10.60 7.42 -10.44
N CYS A 19 10.25 6.88 -9.27
CA CYS A 19 11.22 6.23 -8.39
C CYS A 19 11.77 4.98 -9.09
N SER A 20 13.01 5.05 -9.60
CA SER A 20 13.65 3.92 -10.25
C SER A 20 14.09 2.90 -9.20
N GLN A 21 13.48 1.73 -9.21
CA GLN A 21 14.05 0.55 -8.55
C GLN A 21 15.33 0.16 -9.30
N ALA A 22 16.41 -0.05 -8.57
CA ALA A 22 17.66 -0.56 -9.13
C ALA A 22 17.44 -2.00 -9.62
N ASP A 23 17.36 -2.19 -10.93
CA ASP A 23 17.36 -3.51 -11.55
C ASP A 23 18.69 -4.21 -11.31
N THR A 24 18.72 -5.14 -10.37
CA THR A 24 19.75 -6.17 -10.34
C THR A 24 19.32 -7.30 -11.27
N ASN A 25 19.75 -7.23 -12.54
CA ASN A 25 19.61 -8.30 -13.50
C ASN A 25 20.35 -9.56 -13.01
N GLY A 26 19.60 -10.52 -12.49
CA GLY A 26 20.01 -11.88 -12.28
C GLY A 26 18.96 -12.79 -12.95
N VAL A 27 19.26 -13.22 -14.18
CA VAL A 27 18.49 -14.24 -14.90
C VAL A 27 18.50 -15.53 -14.11
N VAL A 28 17.35 -15.98 -13.59
CA VAL A 28 17.08 -17.41 -13.32
C VAL A 28 15.63 -17.72 -13.60
N ASN A 29 15.41 -18.56 -14.58
CA ASN A 29 14.19 -19.32 -14.84
C ASN A 29 13.84 -20.21 -13.64
N GLY A 30 12.59 -20.26 -13.24
CA GLY A 30 12.12 -21.42 -12.49
C GLY A 30 11.07 -21.18 -11.44
N LYS A 31 9.86 -21.66 -11.75
CA LYS A 31 8.86 -22.26 -10.84
C LYS A 31 8.49 -21.53 -9.54
N LYS A 32 7.23 -21.20 -9.46
CA LYS A 32 6.51 -20.86 -8.21
C LYS A 32 6.66 -22.01 -7.20
N GLU A 33 7.38 -21.77 -6.12
CA GLU A 33 7.30 -22.59 -4.92
C GLU A 33 7.07 -21.68 -3.71
N GLY A 34 6.03 -22.03 -2.95
CA GLY A 34 5.60 -21.29 -1.77
C GLY A 34 6.68 -21.26 -0.70
N ILE A 35 6.85 -20.11 -0.07
CA ILE A 35 7.76 -19.93 1.06
C ILE A 35 7.11 -20.51 2.30
N ALA A 36 7.58 -21.71 2.72
CA ALA A 36 7.23 -22.32 3.98
C ALA A 36 7.86 -21.55 5.16
N ARG A 37 7.03 -21.17 6.14
CA ARG A 37 7.49 -20.62 7.41
C ARG A 37 8.12 -21.75 8.24
N VAL A 38 9.39 -21.57 8.66
CA VAL A 38 10.03 -22.41 9.67
C VAL A 38 9.82 -21.75 11.03
N GLY A 39 9.09 -22.45 11.91
CA GLY A 39 8.97 -22.12 13.31
C GLY A 39 10.31 -22.31 14.03
N ALA A 40 10.71 -21.36 14.85
CA ALA A 40 11.91 -21.45 15.66
C ALA A 40 11.62 -22.18 16.97
N GLU A 41 12.11 -23.42 17.11
CA GLU A 41 12.33 -24.04 18.42
C GLU A 41 13.73 -23.70 18.93
N ASN A 42 13.79 -23.17 20.14
CA ASN A 42 15.04 -22.93 20.87
C ASN A 42 15.62 -24.25 21.39
N LYS A 43 16.90 -24.50 21.06
CA LYS A 43 17.77 -25.37 21.84
C LYS A 43 19.17 -24.73 22.00
N PRO A 44 19.77 -24.73 23.19
CA PRO A 44 21.04 -24.09 23.44
C PRO A 44 22.24 -25.02 23.17
N GLY A 45 23.30 -24.41 22.63
CA GLY A 45 24.66 -24.91 22.72
C GLY A 45 25.27 -25.45 21.43
N VAL A 46 26.23 -24.74 20.87
CA VAL A 46 27.61 -25.14 20.61
C VAL A 46 28.27 -24.08 19.72
N ASP A 47 29.46 -23.61 20.12
CA ASP A 47 30.35 -22.71 19.38
C ASP A 47 30.59 -23.19 17.93
N GLY A 48 30.32 -22.31 16.99
CA GLY A 48 30.65 -22.49 15.60
C GLY A 48 30.34 -21.18 14.88
N ASP A 49 31.31 -20.66 14.12
CA ASP A 49 31.21 -19.45 13.30
C ASP A 49 29.79 -19.20 12.76
N GLU A 50 29.00 -18.38 13.45
CA GLU A 50 27.73 -17.94 12.99
C GLU A 50 27.96 -17.06 11.75
N LYS A 51 27.79 -17.62 10.56
CA LYS A 51 27.43 -16.85 9.39
C LYS A 51 26.15 -16.12 9.76
N LYS A 52 26.31 -14.86 10.18
CA LYS A 52 25.21 -13.92 10.46
C LYS A 52 24.31 -13.96 9.24
N ALA A 53 23.13 -14.58 9.39
CA ALA A 53 22.15 -14.62 8.32
C ALA A 53 21.94 -13.17 7.85
N GLU A 54 22.18 -12.92 6.57
CA GLU A 54 22.02 -11.58 5.99
C GLU A 54 20.56 -11.16 6.17
N ARG A 55 20.29 -10.27 7.12
CA ARG A 55 18.96 -9.73 7.38
C ARG A 55 18.67 -8.63 6.38
N ASN A 56 17.73 -8.85 5.49
CA ASN A 56 17.15 -7.75 4.74
C ASN A 56 16.23 -6.96 5.67
N TYR A 57 16.45 -5.66 5.79
CA TYR A 57 15.53 -4.76 6.46
C TYR A 57 14.30 -4.54 5.56
N PRO A 58 13.11 -4.33 6.14
CA PRO A 58 11.98 -3.83 5.37
C PRO A 58 12.32 -2.47 4.75
N PRO A 59 11.53 -1.97 3.78
CA PRO A 59 11.72 -0.62 3.28
C PRO A 59 11.66 0.41 4.40
N MET A 60 12.70 1.24 4.49
CA MET A 60 12.88 2.25 5.53
C MET A 60 13.46 3.53 4.95
N VAL A 61 13.11 4.66 5.55
CA VAL A 61 13.63 5.98 5.21
C VAL A 61 13.86 6.80 6.47
N LYS A 62 14.89 7.63 6.49
CA LYS A 62 15.13 8.59 7.56
C LYS A 62 14.82 9.99 7.06
N VAL A 63 13.99 10.72 7.80
CA VAL A 63 13.57 12.10 7.48
C VAL A 63 13.53 12.90 8.78
N ALA A 64 14.17 14.07 8.77
CA ALA A 64 14.21 15.00 9.92
C ALA A 64 14.62 14.31 11.26
N GLY A 65 15.60 13.42 11.19
CA GLY A 65 16.09 12.67 12.35
C GLY A 65 15.26 11.46 12.74
N VAL A 66 14.06 11.28 12.19
CA VAL A 66 13.14 10.18 12.50
C VAL A 66 13.30 9.05 11.47
N MET A 67 13.34 7.81 11.96
CA MET A 67 13.36 6.62 11.13
C MET A 67 11.95 6.09 10.91
N TYR A 68 11.54 5.98 9.66
CA TYR A 68 10.23 5.46 9.26
C TYR A 68 10.38 4.12 8.56
N LYS A 69 9.41 3.24 8.79
CA LYS A 69 9.31 1.90 8.20
C LYS A 69 8.01 1.79 7.40
N ASP A 70 8.08 1.17 6.23
CA ASP A 70 6.91 0.83 5.41
C ASP A 70 5.89 0.01 6.21
N THR A 71 4.64 0.42 6.15
CA THR A 71 3.50 -0.29 6.76
C THR A 71 2.84 -1.27 5.81
N GLY A 72 3.14 -1.17 4.51
CA GLY A 72 2.45 -1.88 3.44
C GLY A 72 1.03 -1.33 3.16
N TYR A 73 0.65 -0.20 3.74
CA TYR A 73 -0.63 0.47 3.47
C TYR A 73 -0.43 1.69 2.58
N GLU A 74 -1.50 2.11 1.92
CA GLU A 74 -1.57 3.35 1.14
C GLU A 74 -2.48 4.37 1.83
N ASN A 75 -2.14 5.67 1.68
CA ASN A 75 -2.95 6.74 2.22
C ASN A 75 -4.00 7.19 1.19
N ALA A 76 -5.27 7.01 1.53
CA ALA A 76 -6.40 7.37 0.67
C ALA A 76 -6.84 8.84 0.76
N ARG A 77 -6.29 9.61 1.71
CA ARG A 77 -6.63 11.02 1.92
C ARG A 77 -5.68 12.00 1.27
N VAL A 78 -4.64 11.52 0.60
CA VAL A 78 -3.68 12.41 -0.08
C VAL A 78 -4.31 12.95 -1.36
N THR A 79 -4.65 14.24 -1.36
CA THR A 79 -5.26 14.93 -2.49
C THR A 79 -4.34 15.94 -3.15
N CYS A 80 -3.22 16.30 -2.51
CA CYS A 80 -2.25 17.27 -2.99
C CYS A 80 -0.96 16.57 -3.41
N GLY A 81 -0.53 16.80 -4.64
CA GLY A 81 0.72 16.23 -5.18
C GLY A 81 2.01 16.93 -4.73
N THR A 82 1.94 17.91 -3.82
CA THR A 82 3.11 18.64 -3.36
C THR A 82 3.87 17.84 -2.31
N ALA A 83 5.12 17.48 -2.61
CA ALA A 83 6.01 16.85 -1.65
C ALA A 83 6.66 17.90 -0.73
N ASP A 84 6.87 17.54 0.55
CA ASP A 84 7.63 18.34 1.52
C ASP A 84 9.14 18.18 1.31
N GLY A 85 9.55 17.07 0.70
CA GLY A 85 10.93 16.77 0.36
C GLY A 85 11.07 15.58 -0.57
N GLU A 86 12.33 15.19 -0.83
CA GLU A 86 12.69 14.08 -1.71
C GLU A 86 13.76 13.20 -1.07
N ILE A 87 13.68 11.91 -1.28
CA ILE A 87 14.71 10.94 -0.88
C ILE A 87 15.91 11.10 -1.82
N LYS A 88 17.03 11.61 -1.29
CA LYS A 88 18.22 12.00 -2.08
C LYS A 88 19.22 10.87 -2.27
N THR A 89 19.31 9.98 -1.28
CA THR A 89 20.31 8.90 -1.25
C THR A 89 19.68 7.56 -0.88
N THR A 90 20.36 6.48 -1.23
CA THR A 90 19.93 5.14 -0.86
C THR A 90 21.12 4.28 -0.44
N VAL A 91 20.90 3.39 0.51
CA VAL A 91 21.83 2.34 0.92
C VAL A 91 21.27 0.98 0.49
N ASP A 92 22.11 -0.05 0.59
CA ASP A 92 21.69 -1.44 0.36
C ASP A 92 20.55 -1.84 1.34
N GLY A 93 19.57 -2.62 0.85
CA GLY A 93 18.45 -3.14 1.66
C GLY A 93 18.85 -3.93 2.91
N LYS A 94 20.13 -4.32 3.03
CA LYS A 94 20.71 -4.95 4.21
C LYS A 94 21.18 -3.94 5.28
N LYS A 95 21.05 -2.64 5.02
CA LYS A 95 21.47 -1.56 5.91
C LYS A 95 20.29 -0.67 6.25
N MET A 96 20.32 -0.16 7.47
CA MET A 96 19.40 0.91 7.87
C MET A 96 19.91 2.27 7.34
N PRO A 97 19.04 3.16 6.87
CA PRO A 97 19.39 4.54 6.56
C PRO A 97 20.09 5.23 7.75
N ALA A 98 21.17 5.96 7.51
CA ALA A 98 21.92 6.65 8.55
C ALA A 98 21.72 8.16 8.52
N ASN A 99 21.55 8.73 7.33
CA ASN A 99 21.42 10.16 7.08
C ASN A 99 19.95 10.55 6.79
N ASP A 100 19.63 11.82 6.98
CA ASP A 100 18.32 12.33 6.54
C ASP A 100 18.21 12.29 5.01
N ASP A 101 16.98 12.11 4.53
CA ASP A 101 16.63 11.91 3.12
C ASP A 101 17.32 10.68 2.49
N GLU A 102 17.66 9.69 3.31
CA GLU A 102 18.25 8.42 2.88
C GLU A 102 17.28 7.26 3.10
N SER A 103 17.17 6.37 2.12
CA SER A 103 16.38 5.14 2.22
C SER A 103 17.24 3.88 2.02
N ASN A 104 16.63 2.69 2.18
CA ASN A 104 17.23 1.41 1.78
C ASN A 104 16.46 0.73 0.64
N PHE A 105 15.57 1.47 -0.08
CA PHE A 105 14.75 0.90 -1.15
C PHE A 105 14.79 1.69 -2.46
N GLY A 106 15.45 2.85 -2.51
CA GLY A 106 15.59 3.67 -3.70
C GLY A 106 15.67 5.16 -3.37
N LYS A 107 15.88 5.99 -4.38
CA LYS A 107 15.96 7.46 -4.28
C LYS A 107 15.09 8.13 -5.35
N GLY A 108 14.86 9.43 -5.24
CA GLY A 108 14.02 10.20 -6.17
C GLY A 108 12.54 10.15 -5.81
N CYS A 109 12.16 9.50 -4.71
CA CYS A 109 10.79 9.47 -4.24
C CYS A 109 10.48 10.75 -3.44
N GLY A 110 9.41 11.45 -3.80
CA GLY A 110 8.87 12.53 -2.98
C GLY A 110 8.26 11.99 -1.68
N TYR A 111 8.29 12.80 -0.63
CA TYR A 111 7.59 12.44 0.61
C TYR A 111 6.80 13.63 1.18
N GLN A 112 5.79 13.32 1.97
CA GLN A 112 5.02 14.27 2.78
C GLN A 112 5.07 13.83 4.24
N ILE A 113 5.42 14.76 5.15
CA ILE A 113 5.32 14.54 6.58
C ILE A 113 3.82 14.50 6.91
N TRP A 114 3.38 13.40 7.51
CA TRP A 114 1.98 13.16 7.84
C TRP A 114 1.77 13.22 9.35
N ASP A 115 0.51 13.21 9.76
CA ASP A 115 0.11 13.33 11.15
C ASP A 115 0.55 12.11 12.01
N GLU A 116 0.69 12.31 13.32
CA GLU A 116 0.88 11.28 14.34
C GLU A 116 2.10 10.34 14.11
N GLY A 117 3.19 10.84 13.55
CA GLY A 117 4.41 10.03 13.35
C GLY A 117 4.37 9.15 12.09
N TYR A 118 3.57 9.52 11.12
CA TYR A 118 3.55 8.90 9.81
C TYR A 118 4.20 9.77 8.74
N LEU A 119 4.64 9.12 7.67
CA LEU A 119 5.21 9.73 6.49
C LEU A 119 4.57 9.09 5.26
N ASN A 120 4.09 9.89 4.31
CA ASN A 120 3.71 9.40 3.00
C ASN A 120 4.93 9.44 2.07
N VAL A 121 5.24 8.36 1.40
CA VAL A 121 6.29 8.30 0.37
C VAL A 121 5.66 7.94 -0.96
N GLN A 122 5.95 8.72 -2.00
CA GLN A 122 5.45 8.46 -3.34
C GLN A 122 6.27 7.36 -4.01
N VAL A 123 5.71 6.17 -4.15
CA VAL A 123 6.33 5.02 -4.79
C VAL A 123 5.41 4.55 -5.92
N ASN A 124 5.90 4.53 -7.16
CA ASN A 124 5.13 4.13 -8.34
C ASN A 124 3.77 4.86 -8.44
N ASP A 125 3.80 6.19 -8.31
CA ASP A 125 2.64 7.09 -8.35
C ASP A 125 1.59 6.88 -7.24
N ARG A 126 1.91 6.08 -6.21
CA ARG A 126 1.07 5.85 -5.04
C ARG A 126 1.71 6.39 -3.76
N TRP A 127 0.88 6.87 -2.85
CA TRP A 127 1.31 7.36 -1.54
C TRP A 127 1.33 6.22 -0.52
N VAL A 128 2.48 5.56 -0.41
CA VAL A 128 2.72 4.49 0.57
C VAL A 128 2.94 5.10 1.95
N LEU A 129 2.28 4.52 2.95
CA LEU A 129 2.33 4.99 4.32
C LEU A 129 3.49 4.34 5.07
N PHE A 130 4.40 5.16 5.57
CA PHE A 130 5.49 4.77 6.45
C PHE A 130 5.19 5.22 7.88
N LYS A 131 5.63 4.47 8.86
CA LYS A 131 5.42 4.72 10.28
C LYS A 131 6.75 4.89 11.01
N ALA A 132 6.85 5.88 11.89
CA ALA A 132 8.02 6.07 12.76
C ALA A 132 8.26 4.83 13.64
N LEU A 133 9.53 4.44 13.79
CA LEU A 133 9.89 3.23 14.54
C LEU A 133 9.58 3.33 16.03
N ASP A 134 9.61 4.54 16.58
CA ASP A 134 9.34 4.86 17.98
C ASP A 134 7.86 5.07 18.28
N LEU A 135 7.00 5.11 17.25
CA LEU A 135 5.56 5.17 17.44
C LEU A 135 5.02 3.82 17.91
N GLU A 136 4.39 3.77 19.08
CA GLU A 136 3.79 2.54 19.62
C GLU A 136 2.77 1.94 18.65
N ASP A 137 2.87 0.62 18.46
CA ASP A 137 1.97 -0.11 17.60
C ASP A 137 0.83 -0.72 18.43
N HIS A 138 -0.35 -0.14 18.33
CA HIS A 138 -1.56 -0.66 18.96
C HIS A 138 -2.32 -1.66 18.07
N GLY A 139 -1.72 -2.10 16.96
CA GLY A 139 -2.32 -3.05 16.00
C GLY A 139 -3.52 -2.49 15.23
N GLN A 140 -3.73 -1.18 15.28
CA GLN A 140 -4.82 -0.53 14.55
C GLN A 140 -4.35 -0.09 13.16
N ILE A 141 -5.20 -0.33 12.16
CA ILE A 141 -4.98 0.24 10.82
C ILE A 141 -5.30 1.74 10.90
N PRO A 142 -4.39 2.62 10.43
CA PRO A 142 -4.64 4.06 10.44
C PRO A 142 -5.92 4.47 9.70
N LYS A 143 -6.63 5.47 10.23
CA LYS A 143 -7.92 5.96 9.70
C LYS A 143 -7.86 6.54 8.27
N TRP A 144 -6.68 6.85 7.77
CA TRP A 144 -6.47 7.35 6.41
C TRP A 144 -6.09 6.28 5.38
N VAL A 145 -5.97 5.01 5.80
CA VAL A 145 -5.89 3.87 4.88
C VAL A 145 -7.24 3.69 4.19
N ALA A 146 -7.22 3.38 2.90
CA ALA A 146 -8.45 3.16 2.14
C ALA A 146 -9.33 2.10 2.78
N HIS A 147 -10.56 2.46 3.12
CA HIS A 147 -11.56 1.54 3.65
C HIS A 147 -12.99 2.00 3.34
N PHE A 148 -13.93 1.09 3.41
CA PHE A 148 -15.34 1.37 3.28
C PHE A 148 -16.19 0.30 3.96
N THR A 149 -17.43 0.66 4.27
CA THR A 149 -18.44 -0.29 4.74
C THR A 149 -19.22 -0.82 3.55
N ALA A 150 -19.48 -2.11 3.53
CA ALA A 150 -20.23 -2.76 2.46
C ALA A 150 -21.16 -3.85 3.00
N ARG A 151 -22.25 -4.09 2.26
CA ARG A 151 -23.09 -5.28 2.45
C ARG A 151 -22.63 -6.38 1.51
N VAL A 152 -22.43 -7.58 2.04
CA VAL A 152 -22.13 -8.76 1.24
C VAL A 152 -23.38 -9.23 0.52
N ILE A 153 -23.32 -9.34 -0.81
CA ILE A 153 -24.41 -9.78 -1.67
C ILE A 153 -24.34 -11.28 -1.90
N GLU A 154 -23.14 -11.75 -2.24
CA GLU A 154 -22.83 -13.16 -2.53
C GLU A 154 -21.50 -13.51 -1.85
N ALA A 155 -21.40 -14.74 -1.35
CA ALA A 155 -20.19 -15.23 -0.69
C ALA A 155 -19.88 -16.63 -1.21
N ASP A 156 -18.95 -16.69 -2.17
CA ASP A 156 -18.44 -17.94 -2.75
C ASP A 156 -17.19 -18.41 -2.00
N GLU A 157 -16.68 -19.59 -2.31
CA GLU A 157 -15.49 -20.14 -1.64
C GLU A 157 -14.23 -19.29 -1.89
N ASP A 158 -14.13 -18.65 -3.05
CA ASP A 158 -12.96 -17.93 -3.54
C ASP A 158 -13.19 -16.41 -3.71
N SER A 159 -14.40 -15.90 -3.42
CA SER A 159 -14.70 -14.49 -3.63
C SER A 159 -15.88 -13.98 -2.79
N LEU A 160 -15.91 -12.67 -2.60
CA LEU A 160 -17.06 -11.94 -2.08
C LEU A 160 -17.54 -10.92 -3.10
N LEU A 161 -18.84 -10.91 -3.40
CA LEU A 161 -19.47 -9.82 -4.12
C LEU A 161 -20.15 -8.88 -3.12
N VAL A 162 -19.75 -7.62 -3.10
CA VAL A 162 -20.25 -6.64 -2.12
C VAL A 162 -20.79 -5.39 -2.79
N LYS A 163 -21.60 -4.63 -2.05
CA LYS A 163 -22.04 -3.28 -2.42
C LYS A 163 -21.66 -2.31 -1.31
N ALA A 164 -20.91 -1.26 -1.66
CA ALA A 164 -20.56 -0.21 -0.71
C ALA A 164 -21.83 0.45 -0.16
N THR A 165 -21.84 0.67 1.15
CA THR A 165 -22.95 1.31 1.90
C THR A 165 -22.53 2.61 2.55
N ALA A 166 -21.26 2.75 2.92
CA ALA A 166 -20.67 3.98 3.43
C ALA A 166 -19.20 4.10 3.04
N ILE A 167 -18.80 5.27 2.57
CA ILE A 167 -17.43 5.64 2.21
C ILE A 167 -17.18 7.03 2.76
N GLU A 168 -16.00 7.28 3.34
CA GLU A 168 -15.63 8.62 3.81
C GLU A 168 -15.55 9.62 2.65
N ASP A 169 -16.06 10.83 2.87
CA ASP A 169 -16.09 11.90 1.85
C ASP A 169 -14.66 12.34 1.44
N ALA A 170 -13.69 12.19 2.33
CA ALA A 170 -12.30 12.58 2.11
C ALA A 170 -11.49 11.57 1.29
N PHE A 171 -12.04 10.40 0.97
CA PHE A 171 -11.32 9.39 0.18
C PHE A 171 -11.48 9.63 -1.31
N TYR A 172 -10.37 9.62 -2.04
CA TYR A 172 -10.30 9.93 -3.47
C TYR A 172 -11.15 9.00 -4.35
N PHE A 173 -11.36 7.76 -3.91
CA PHE A 173 -12.07 6.72 -4.67
C PHE A 173 -13.59 6.71 -4.46
N LYS A 174 -14.15 7.60 -3.64
CA LYS A 174 -15.57 7.56 -3.26
C LYS A 174 -16.51 7.52 -4.46
N ASP A 175 -16.26 8.38 -5.45
CA ASP A 175 -17.12 8.51 -6.62
C ASP A 175 -16.95 7.35 -7.62
N GLU A 176 -15.89 6.55 -7.48
CA GLU A 176 -15.64 5.38 -8.32
C GLU A 176 -16.42 4.15 -7.85
N MET A 177 -16.69 4.02 -6.54
CA MET A 177 -17.31 2.85 -5.92
C MET A 177 -18.83 2.77 -6.08
N THR A 178 -19.34 3.07 -7.27
CA THR A 178 -20.79 3.17 -7.54
C THR A 178 -21.46 1.83 -7.87
N LYS A 179 -20.68 0.85 -8.31
CA LYS A 179 -21.12 -0.49 -8.73
C LYS A 179 -20.93 -1.53 -7.64
N ARG A 180 -21.27 -2.78 -7.95
CA ARG A 180 -20.88 -3.95 -7.14
C ARG A 180 -19.37 -4.13 -7.22
N ILE A 181 -18.78 -4.62 -6.15
CA ILE A 181 -17.35 -4.79 -5.98
C ILE A 181 -17.09 -6.27 -5.75
N LEU A 182 -16.23 -6.87 -6.55
CA LEU A 182 -15.74 -8.22 -6.39
C LEU A 182 -14.41 -8.20 -5.62
N LEU A 183 -14.34 -9.01 -4.58
CA LEU A 183 -13.15 -9.21 -3.75
C LEU A 183 -12.68 -10.66 -3.92
N PRO A 184 -11.76 -10.94 -4.84
CA PRO A 184 -11.17 -12.27 -4.95
C PRO A 184 -10.35 -12.60 -3.69
N ILE A 185 -10.48 -13.81 -3.16
CA ILE A 185 -9.73 -14.24 -1.96
C ILE A 185 -8.22 -14.24 -2.23
N GLU A 186 -7.79 -14.49 -3.45
CA GLU A 186 -6.37 -14.42 -3.85
C GLU A 186 -5.75 -13.03 -3.69
N ASN A 187 -6.59 -11.98 -3.67
CA ASN A 187 -6.16 -10.58 -3.45
C ASN A 187 -6.05 -10.22 -1.95
N LEU A 188 -6.39 -11.13 -1.05
CA LEU A 188 -6.26 -10.88 0.38
C LEU A 188 -4.80 -10.98 0.83
N ASP A 189 -4.36 -9.97 1.57
CA ASP A 189 -3.06 -10.02 2.25
C ASP A 189 -3.17 -10.85 3.54
N HIS A 190 -2.91 -12.14 3.43
CA HIS A 190 -2.95 -13.07 4.56
C HIS A 190 -1.84 -12.86 5.60
N GLY A 191 -0.92 -11.91 5.35
CA GLY A 191 0.27 -11.71 6.19
C GLY A 191 -0.01 -11.10 7.55
N LYS A 192 -1.07 -10.30 7.68
CA LYS A 192 -1.32 -9.49 8.88
C LYS A 192 -2.43 -10.04 9.77
N ASP A 193 -3.51 -10.57 9.19
CA ASP A 193 -4.74 -10.94 9.91
C ASP A 193 -5.11 -12.43 9.83
N GLY A 194 -4.30 -13.24 9.15
CA GLY A 194 -4.58 -14.67 9.02
C GLY A 194 -5.58 -15.01 7.91
N PHE A 195 -6.13 -16.21 7.96
CA PHE A 195 -7.06 -16.71 6.95
C PHE A 195 -8.44 -16.07 7.11
N VAL A 196 -8.96 -15.48 6.03
CA VAL A 196 -10.34 -15.00 5.96
C VAL A 196 -11.21 -16.07 5.32
N THR A 197 -12.27 -16.47 6.03
CA THR A 197 -13.31 -17.31 5.45
C THR A 197 -14.47 -16.46 4.94
N THR A 198 -14.94 -16.74 3.75
CA THR A 198 -16.14 -16.12 3.18
C THR A 198 -17.43 -16.69 3.76
N LYS A 199 -17.33 -17.90 4.35
CA LYS A 199 -18.50 -18.67 4.84
C LYS A 199 -19.27 -17.90 5.92
N GLY A 200 -20.56 -17.73 5.70
CA GLY A 200 -21.46 -17.07 6.65
C GLY A 200 -21.43 -15.54 6.60
N LEU A 201 -20.74 -14.95 5.64
CA LEU A 201 -20.71 -13.50 5.42
C LEU A 201 -21.85 -12.98 4.54
N GLU A 202 -22.54 -13.85 3.78
CA GLU A 202 -23.67 -13.43 2.94
C GLU A 202 -24.72 -12.70 3.75
N GLY A 203 -25.14 -11.54 3.26
CA GLY A 203 -26.09 -10.65 3.93
C GLY A 203 -25.54 -9.88 5.12
N LYS A 204 -24.27 -10.08 5.52
CA LYS A 204 -23.61 -9.32 6.59
C LYS A 204 -23.10 -7.98 6.10
N THR A 205 -22.91 -7.08 7.07
CA THR A 205 -22.22 -5.82 6.86
C THR A 205 -20.77 -6.01 7.27
N VAL A 206 -19.86 -5.59 6.39
CA VAL A 206 -18.40 -5.73 6.60
C VAL A 206 -17.71 -4.39 6.37
N GLU A 207 -16.61 -4.19 7.07
CA GLU A 207 -15.65 -3.13 6.80
C GLU A 207 -14.47 -3.74 6.05
N ILE A 208 -14.06 -3.10 4.96
CA ILE A 208 -13.05 -3.59 4.02
C ILE A 208 -11.94 -2.56 3.93
N TYR A 209 -10.71 -2.97 4.23
CA TYR A 209 -9.48 -2.19 4.06
C TYR A 209 -8.76 -2.70 2.82
N PHE A 210 -8.33 -1.80 1.95
CA PHE A 210 -7.73 -2.17 0.67
C PHE A 210 -6.65 -1.17 0.21
N GLY A 211 -5.97 -1.50 -0.88
CA GLY A 211 -4.99 -0.67 -1.59
C GLY A 211 -4.76 -1.17 -3.01
N GLY A 212 -3.80 -0.57 -3.68
CA GLY A 212 -3.52 -0.89 -5.07
C GLY A 212 -4.52 -0.28 -6.04
N GLU A 213 -4.52 -0.81 -7.25
CA GLU A 213 -5.38 -0.33 -8.34
C GLU A 213 -6.85 -0.74 -8.14
N ILE A 214 -7.75 0.19 -8.45
CA ILE A 214 -9.19 -0.07 -8.53
C ILE A 214 -9.54 -0.31 -9.99
N LYS A 215 -9.89 -1.55 -10.35
CA LYS A 215 -10.13 -1.95 -11.74
C LYS A 215 -11.63 -1.92 -12.08
N ASN A 216 -11.94 -1.72 -13.37
CA ASN A 216 -13.29 -1.73 -13.92
C ASN A 216 -14.20 -0.62 -13.34
N THR A 217 -13.66 0.57 -13.16
CA THR A 217 -14.41 1.72 -12.61
C THR A 217 -15.36 2.35 -13.62
N GLU A 218 -15.28 2.05 -14.92
CA GLU A 218 -16.10 2.62 -15.98
C GLU A 218 -17.60 2.44 -15.69
N THR A 219 -18.33 3.54 -15.63
CA THR A 219 -19.72 3.57 -15.18
C THR A 219 -20.67 2.77 -16.10
N GLU A 220 -20.40 2.72 -17.39
CA GLU A 220 -21.22 2.02 -18.38
C GLU A 220 -21.03 0.51 -18.41
N SER A 221 -19.96 0.00 -17.77
CA SER A 221 -19.68 -1.43 -17.71
C SER A 221 -20.53 -2.14 -16.66
N SER A 222 -21.11 -3.28 -17.01
CA SER A 222 -21.82 -4.17 -16.08
C SER A 222 -20.86 -5.03 -15.23
N VAL A 223 -19.59 -5.03 -15.57
CA VAL A 223 -18.55 -5.79 -14.87
C VAL A 223 -18.33 -5.17 -13.47
N PRO A 224 -18.25 -5.99 -12.40
CA PRO A 224 -17.95 -5.49 -11.07
C PRO A 224 -16.58 -4.79 -11.00
N ILE A 225 -16.46 -3.82 -10.10
CA ILE A 225 -15.17 -3.27 -9.68
C ILE A 225 -14.36 -4.39 -9.04
N VAL A 226 -13.05 -4.41 -9.26
CA VAL A 226 -12.12 -5.36 -8.61
C VAL A 226 -11.04 -4.58 -7.88
N LEU A 227 -10.84 -4.89 -6.62
CA LEU A 227 -9.75 -4.32 -5.81
C LEU A 227 -8.49 -5.17 -5.99
N GLU A 228 -7.35 -4.53 -6.25
CA GLU A 228 -6.07 -5.22 -6.47
C GLU A 228 -5.57 -5.93 -5.21
N THR A 229 -5.65 -5.25 -4.07
CA THR A 229 -5.20 -5.79 -2.78
C THR A 229 -6.24 -5.49 -1.70
N VAL A 230 -6.63 -6.50 -0.94
CA VAL A 230 -7.49 -6.36 0.22
C VAL A 230 -6.70 -6.72 1.47
N TYR A 231 -6.48 -5.75 2.35
CA TYR A 231 -5.68 -5.94 3.56
C TYR A 231 -6.45 -6.64 4.67
N LYS A 232 -7.75 -6.30 4.79
CA LYS A 232 -8.59 -6.80 5.89
C LYS A 232 -10.07 -6.73 5.55
N ILE A 233 -10.82 -7.75 5.98
CA ILE A 233 -12.28 -7.74 5.99
C ILE A 233 -12.72 -8.00 7.44
N ARG A 234 -13.53 -7.11 7.99
CA ARG A 234 -14.03 -7.19 9.36
C ARG A 234 -15.56 -7.15 9.37
N PRO A 235 -16.27 -8.20 9.81
CA PRO A 235 -17.70 -8.12 10.09
C PRO A 235 -17.97 -7.11 11.21
N ILE A 236 -19.04 -6.31 11.06
CA ILE A 236 -19.43 -5.26 12.01
C ILE A 236 -20.84 -5.45 12.57
N ASP A 237 -21.57 -6.51 12.12
CA ASP A 237 -22.89 -6.94 12.61
C ASP A 237 -22.96 -8.47 12.81
#